data_24556d2b28562fc52e2384f2cf9616fb
#
_entry.id   24556d2b28562fc52e2384f2cf9616fb
#
_cell.length_a   1.000
_cell.length_b   1.000
_cell.length_c   1.000
_cell.angle_alpha   90.00
_cell.angle_beta   90.00
_cell.angle_gamma   90.00
#
_symmetry.space_group_name_H-M   'P 1'
#
loop_
_entity.id
_entity.type
_entity.pdbx_description
1 polymer ?
#
loop_
_entity_poly.entity_id
_entity_poly.type
_entity_poly.pdbx_seq_one_letter_code
_entity_poly.pdbx_strand_id
1 'polypeptide(L)'
;MRNILLIAKREYLEQIHGRAFIFSTILVPLLIVALLGWSSYTNRNANAGKHIAIASDSAPLANAIRRLMLDDKNANNIVDVFAPATDQDRASLLKRVQSKAIDGMLTINTSSAGAITTTYTSLASGDFVNLSGVRSALNHAVANQRLLASGVKQADIDASLKSVSIDTLQLNRDGRIAKTKGASPFFKALIMALLLSMPIMLYGLDMARAIIEEKTSRIFEVMLSVARADDLLAGKMVGVGAVGLTQIVIWMIAAILLMSSALAAAALTGDFAIHFSWMEGLLFPVYFVLGFALFSAMFSGLAATCETSQDLQKFMPLAIIPLYLSMGLLPVLLKDPNSVWAVGATLFPLTAPYIVLPRMGMAAVPLWQLAASIGLLILSIWGVLWLSSRLYRVGILMYGKRATLPELLRWLRYS
;
A
#
# COMPACT_ATOMS: atom_id res chain seq x y z
N MET A 1 21.35 3.69 -33.92
CA MET A 1 21.66 3.04 -32.62
C MET A 1 22.73 3.77 -31.82
N ARG A 2 23.90 4.18 -32.44
CA ARG A 2 24.96 4.90 -31.70
C ARG A 2 24.46 6.20 -31.03
N ASN A 3 23.66 7.00 -31.73
CA ASN A 3 23.12 8.25 -31.18
C ASN A 3 22.18 8.00 -30.00
N ILE A 4 21.29 6.99 -30.09
CA ILE A 4 20.38 6.61 -28.99
C ILE A 4 21.16 6.28 -27.73
N LEU A 5 22.24 5.47 -27.84
CA LEU A 5 23.05 5.09 -26.70
C LEU A 5 23.84 6.26 -26.10
N LEU A 6 24.32 7.20 -26.92
CA LEU A 6 25.03 8.39 -26.43
C LEU A 6 24.07 9.32 -25.67
N ILE A 7 22.86 9.52 -26.20
CA ILE A 7 21.81 10.31 -25.55
C ILE A 7 21.39 9.65 -24.26
N ALA A 8 21.12 8.31 -24.29
CA ALA A 8 20.74 7.55 -23.10
C ALA A 8 21.79 7.62 -21.99
N LYS A 9 23.10 7.49 -22.36
CA LYS A 9 24.21 7.61 -21.41
C LYS A 9 24.26 9.00 -20.77
N ARG A 10 24.08 10.05 -21.55
CA ARG A 10 24.06 11.43 -21.06
C ARG A 10 22.91 11.62 -20.07
N GLU A 11 21.68 11.27 -20.46
CA GLU A 11 20.50 11.40 -19.60
C GLU A 11 20.63 10.59 -18.30
N TYR A 12 21.14 9.36 -18.41
CA TYR A 12 21.38 8.51 -17.25
C TYR A 12 22.36 9.15 -16.26
N LEU A 13 23.52 9.62 -16.74
CA LEU A 13 24.54 10.23 -15.88
C LEU A 13 24.08 11.55 -15.27
N GLU A 14 23.35 12.36 -16.03
CA GLU A 14 22.82 13.64 -15.55
C GLU A 14 21.81 13.42 -14.43
N GLN A 15 20.88 12.47 -14.58
CA GLN A 15 19.84 12.22 -13.60
C GLN A 15 20.32 11.46 -12.36
N ILE A 16 21.21 10.46 -12.51
CA ILE A 16 21.70 9.68 -11.35
C ILE A 16 22.50 10.50 -10.36
N HIS A 17 23.18 11.56 -10.84
CA HIS A 17 23.90 12.54 -9.99
C HIS A 17 22.97 13.65 -9.47
N GLY A 18 21.73 13.70 -9.93
CA GLY A 18 20.74 14.69 -9.51
C GLY A 18 20.35 14.53 -8.04
N ARG A 19 20.21 15.66 -7.33
CA ARG A 19 19.76 15.64 -5.91
C ARG A 19 18.41 14.98 -5.73
N ALA A 20 17.50 15.11 -6.72
CA ALA A 20 16.18 14.49 -6.69
C ALA A 20 16.27 12.97 -6.69
N PHE A 21 17.15 12.37 -7.51
CA PHE A 21 17.38 10.92 -7.54
C PHE A 21 17.92 10.41 -6.21
N ILE A 22 18.95 11.05 -5.66
CA ILE A 22 19.57 10.64 -4.38
C ILE A 22 18.52 10.71 -3.26
N PHE A 23 17.77 11.81 -3.19
CA PHE A 23 16.75 12.00 -2.18
C PHE A 23 15.62 10.96 -2.30
N SER A 24 15.05 10.75 -3.49
CA SER A 24 13.98 9.78 -3.70
C SER A 24 14.44 8.34 -3.47
N THR A 25 15.69 8.00 -3.84
CA THR A 25 16.25 6.67 -3.66
C THR A 25 16.46 6.33 -2.18
N ILE A 26 16.89 7.29 -1.37
CA ILE A 26 17.12 7.09 0.07
C ILE A 26 15.81 7.18 0.87
N LEU A 27 14.90 8.05 0.47
CA LEU A 27 13.66 8.35 1.21
C LEU A 27 12.80 7.11 1.42
N VAL A 28 12.61 6.27 0.39
CA VAL A 28 11.72 5.10 0.47
C VAL A 28 12.24 4.02 1.43
N PRO A 29 13.51 3.55 1.34
CA PRO A 29 14.06 2.65 2.35
C PRO A 29 14.03 3.24 3.77
N LEU A 30 14.33 4.53 3.90
CA LEU A 30 14.30 5.21 5.19
C LEU A 30 12.89 5.26 5.79
N LEU A 31 11.86 5.52 4.97
CA LEU A 31 10.47 5.46 5.40
C LEU A 31 10.06 4.04 5.84
N ILE A 32 10.52 3.01 5.12
CA ILE A 32 10.26 1.62 5.52
C ILE A 32 10.92 1.33 6.86
N VAL A 33 12.18 1.72 7.06
CA VAL A 33 12.88 1.58 8.36
C VAL A 33 12.15 2.33 9.46
N ALA A 34 11.71 3.56 9.21
CA ALA A 34 10.97 4.37 10.17
C ALA A 34 9.61 3.71 10.54
N LEU A 35 8.88 3.17 9.56
CA LEU A 35 7.63 2.45 9.78
C LEU A 35 7.85 1.16 10.58
N LEU A 36 8.88 0.37 10.26
CA LEU A 36 9.23 -0.83 11.01
C LEU A 36 9.67 -0.49 12.44
N GLY A 37 10.49 0.55 12.60
CA GLY A 37 10.90 1.05 13.91
C GLY A 37 9.73 1.54 14.76
N TRP A 38 8.81 2.29 14.14
CA TRP A 38 7.58 2.74 14.77
C TRP A 38 6.67 1.56 15.17
N SER A 39 6.49 0.60 14.26
CA SER A 39 5.73 -0.63 14.54
C SER A 39 6.34 -1.42 15.70
N SER A 40 7.66 -1.60 15.71
CA SER A 40 8.37 -2.26 16.81
C SER A 40 8.24 -1.52 18.14
N TYR A 41 8.32 -0.18 18.11
CA TYR A 41 8.15 0.68 19.29
C TYR A 41 6.72 0.59 19.83
N THR A 42 5.72 0.68 18.94
CA THR A 42 4.30 0.59 19.35
C THR A 42 3.95 -0.79 19.88
N ASN A 43 4.48 -1.88 19.27
CA ASN A 43 4.28 -3.24 19.76
C ASN A 43 4.91 -3.45 21.14
N ARG A 44 6.10 -2.91 21.39
CA ARG A 44 6.72 -2.95 22.73
C ARG A 44 5.89 -2.20 23.76
N ASN A 45 5.33 -1.05 23.40
CA ASN A 45 4.50 -0.24 24.29
C ASN A 45 3.07 -0.79 24.43
N ALA A 46 2.53 -1.49 23.41
CA ALA A 46 1.26 -2.19 23.51
C ALA A 46 1.35 -3.41 24.46
N ASN A 47 2.54 -4.05 24.56
CA ASN A 47 2.83 -5.09 25.53
C ASN A 47 3.23 -4.54 26.92
N ALA A 48 3.46 -3.24 27.05
CA ALA A 48 3.54 -2.57 28.36
C ALA A 48 2.10 -2.49 28.88
N GLY A 49 1.82 -3.33 29.89
CA GLY A 49 0.49 -3.58 30.43
C GLY A 49 -0.33 -2.32 30.66
N LYS A 50 -1.56 -2.36 30.24
CA LYS A 50 -2.48 -1.24 30.43
C LYS A 50 -3.15 -1.29 31.78
N HIS A 51 -3.27 -0.14 32.40
CA HIS A 51 -3.97 0.01 33.67
C HIS A 51 -5.44 0.34 33.41
N ILE A 52 -6.31 -0.65 33.57
CA ILE A 52 -7.74 -0.52 33.31
C ILE A 52 -8.51 -0.69 34.63
N ALA A 53 -9.40 0.23 34.91
CA ALA A 53 -10.29 0.11 36.07
C ALA A 53 -11.67 -0.40 35.63
N ILE A 54 -12.20 -1.40 36.35
CA ILE A 54 -13.55 -1.93 36.17
C ILE A 54 -14.42 -1.43 37.31
N ALA A 55 -15.44 -0.63 36.98
CA ALA A 55 -16.47 -0.20 37.90
C ALA A 55 -17.77 -0.95 37.61
N SER A 56 -18.18 -1.86 38.47
CA SER A 56 -19.34 -2.73 38.24
C SER A 56 -20.25 -2.79 39.46
N ASP A 57 -21.54 -2.98 39.21
CA ASP A 57 -22.53 -3.27 40.27
C ASP A 57 -22.47 -4.74 40.72
N SER A 58 -21.86 -5.63 39.88
CA SER A 58 -21.75 -7.06 40.14
C SER A 58 -20.28 -7.48 40.34
N ALA A 59 -19.93 -7.83 41.57
CA ALA A 59 -18.57 -8.31 41.91
C ALA A 59 -18.20 -9.63 41.22
N PRO A 60 -19.06 -10.63 41.05
CA PRO A 60 -18.74 -11.85 40.34
C PRO A 60 -18.38 -11.60 38.89
N LEU A 61 -19.13 -10.73 38.19
CA LEU A 61 -18.89 -10.39 36.78
C LEU A 61 -17.57 -9.61 36.60
N ALA A 62 -17.34 -8.62 37.45
CA ALA A 62 -16.11 -7.82 37.43
C ALA A 62 -14.85 -8.70 37.64
N ASN A 63 -14.91 -9.63 38.60
CA ASN A 63 -13.80 -10.55 38.87
C ASN A 63 -13.60 -11.56 37.73
N ALA A 64 -14.65 -12.02 37.06
CA ALA A 64 -14.55 -12.90 35.89
C ALA A 64 -13.84 -12.19 34.73
N ILE A 65 -14.24 -10.93 34.45
CA ILE A 65 -13.60 -10.11 33.41
C ILE A 65 -12.12 -9.85 33.76
N ARG A 66 -11.83 -9.51 35.01
CA ARG A 66 -10.45 -9.33 35.50
C ARG A 66 -9.60 -10.57 35.24
N ARG A 67 -10.10 -11.77 35.58
CA ARG A 67 -9.36 -13.03 35.35
C ARG A 67 -9.05 -13.22 33.87
N LEU A 68 -10.04 -13.05 33.00
CA LEU A 68 -9.88 -13.20 31.55
C LEU A 68 -8.89 -12.18 30.95
N MET A 69 -8.87 -10.96 31.50
CA MET A 69 -7.94 -9.90 31.06
C MET A 69 -6.50 -10.12 31.58
N LEU A 70 -6.33 -10.79 32.72
CA LEU A 70 -5.02 -11.14 33.29
C LEU A 70 -4.47 -12.46 32.71
N ASP A 71 -5.32 -13.36 32.22
CA ASP A 71 -4.94 -14.64 31.62
C ASP A 71 -4.46 -14.50 30.17
N ASP A 72 -4.63 -13.32 29.60
CA ASP A 72 -4.06 -12.98 28.28
C ASP A 72 -2.55 -12.83 28.38
N LYS A 73 -1.83 -13.92 28.03
CA LYS A 73 -0.37 -14.04 28.10
C LYS A 73 0.38 -12.99 27.29
N ASN A 74 -0.31 -12.29 26.39
CA ASN A 74 0.26 -11.26 25.51
C ASN A 74 0.10 -9.84 26.07
N ALA A 75 -0.68 -9.64 27.13
CA ALA A 75 -0.92 -8.33 27.71
C ALA A 75 -0.63 -8.33 29.22
N ASN A 76 0.42 -7.62 29.63
CA ASN A 76 0.72 -7.36 31.05
C ASN A 76 -0.28 -6.34 31.64
N ASN A 77 -1.57 -6.61 31.59
CA ASN A 77 -2.60 -5.70 32.05
C ASN A 77 -2.63 -5.57 33.57
N ILE A 78 -2.77 -4.37 34.07
CA ILE A 78 -3.11 -4.09 35.48
C ILE A 78 -4.61 -3.79 35.50
N VAL A 79 -5.38 -4.57 36.25
CA VAL A 79 -6.83 -4.43 36.30
C VAL A 79 -7.27 -4.19 37.73
N ASP A 80 -7.70 -2.95 38.02
CA ASP A 80 -8.33 -2.57 39.27
C ASP A 80 -9.84 -2.85 39.21
N VAL A 81 -10.41 -3.48 40.26
CA VAL A 81 -11.83 -3.79 40.32
C VAL A 81 -12.48 -3.04 41.46
N PHE A 82 -13.55 -2.29 41.15
CA PHE A 82 -14.42 -1.61 42.08
C PHE A 82 -15.83 -2.21 41.93
N ALA A 83 -16.24 -3.05 42.86
CA ALA A 83 -17.54 -3.71 42.82
C ALA A 83 -17.98 -4.13 44.23
N PRO A 84 -19.16 -3.64 44.71
CA PRO A 84 -20.05 -2.71 44.03
C PRO A 84 -19.45 -1.29 43.93
N ALA A 85 -19.52 -0.67 42.75
CA ALA A 85 -18.99 0.67 42.52
C ALA A 85 -20.01 1.75 42.94
N THR A 86 -19.58 2.66 43.79
CA THR A 86 -20.39 3.85 44.15
C THR A 86 -20.21 4.94 43.08
N ASP A 87 -21.14 5.93 43.06
CA ASP A 87 -21.00 7.08 42.17
C ASP A 87 -19.74 7.91 42.46
N GLN A 88 -19.31 7.89 43.74
CA GLN A 88 -18.07 8.54 44.17
C GLN A 88 -16.83 7.83 43.60
N ASP A 89 -16.85 6.50 43.57
CA ASP A 89 -15.78 5.69 42.91
C ASP A 89 -15.71 5.98 41.42
N ARG A 90 -16.87 6.00 40.74
CA ARG A 90 -16.95 6.32 39.30
C ARG A 90 -16.41 7.72 39.01
N ALA A 91 -16.76 8.73 39.80
CA ALA A 91 -16.23 10.08 39.64
C ALA A 91 -14.72 10.17 39.90
N SER A 92 -14.20 9.42 40.89
CA SER A 92 -12.77 9.35 41.16
C SER A 92 -11.99 8.68 40.05
N LEU A 93 -12.52 7.61 39.46
CA LEU A 93 -11.92 6.88 38.33
C LEU A 93 -11.91 7.74 37.07
N LEU A 94 -12.94 8.52 36.80
CA LEU A 94 -12.96 9.48 35.69
C LEU A 94 -11.83 10.52 35.82
N LYS A 95 -11.61 11.04 37.04
CA LYS A 95 -10.46 11.95 37.29
C LYS A 95 -9.12 11.25 37.07
N ARG A 96 -8.99 9.97 37.45
CA ARG A 96 -7.78 9.17 37.21
C ARG A 96 -7.55 8.92 35.71
N VAL A 97 -8.59 8.71 34.90
CA VAL A 97 -8.49 8.67 33.43
C VAL A 97 -8.03 10.02 32.87
N GLN A 98 -8.64 11.13 33.33
CA GLN A 98 -8.26 12.49 32.91
C GLN A 98 -6.80 12.85 33.24
N SER A 99 -6.31 12.43 34.42
CA SER A 99 -4.90 12.63 34.83
C SER A 99 -3.92 11.62 34.20
N LYS A 100 -4.39 10.71 33.35
CA LYS A 100 -3.59 9.61 32.76
C LYS A 100 -2.98 8.65 33.80
N ALA A 101 -3.53 8.59 35.00
CA ALA A 101 -3.13 7.62 36.02
C ALA A 101 -3.62 6.18 35.70
N ILE A 102 -4.69 6.08 34.89
CA ILE A 102 -5.21 4.85 34.31
C ILE A 102 -5.52 5.10 32.83
N ASP A 103 -5.38 4.07 31.99
CA ASP A 103 -5.58 4.17 30.54
C ASP A 103 -7.05 4.18 30.14
N GLY A 104 -7.88 3.48 30.91
CA GLY A 104 -9.32 3.42 30.65
C GLY A 104 -10.14 2.91 31.82
N MET A 105 -11.43 3.19 31.77
CA MET A 105 -12.43 2.75 32.75
C MET A 105 -13.55 2.00 32.02
N LEU A 106 -13.85 0.79 32.45
CA LEU A 106 -14.99 0.00 32.03
C LEU A 106 -16.09 0.10 33.09
N THR A 107 -17.19 0.74 32.77
CA THR A 107 -18.37 0.81 33.60
C THR A 107 -19.37 -0.25 33.19
N ILE A 108 -19.86 -1.04 34.17
CA ILE A 108 -20.82 -2.12 33.94
C ILE A 108 -21.98 -1.92 34.87
N ASN A 109 -23.17 -1.69 34.32
CA ASN A 109 -24.40 -1.54 35.04
C ASN A 109 -25.31 -2.72 34.72
N THR A 110 -25.82 -3.38 35.73
CA THR A 110 -26.78 -4.48 35.57
C THR A 110 -28.16 -3.98 36.01
N SER A 111 -29.11 -3.92 35.06
CA SER A 111 -30.50 -3.56 35.38
C SER A 111 -31.18 -4.66 36.17
N SER A 112 -32.20 -4.31 36.94
CA SER A 112 -33.08 -5.25 37.65
C SER A 112 -33.73 -6.30 36.74
N ALA A 113 -33.85 -6.00 35.44
CA ALA A 113 -34.32 -6.94 34.40
C ALA A 113 -33.20 -7.84 33.82
N GLY A 114 -31.97 -7.81 34.39
CA GLY A 114 -30.84 -8.65 33.87
C GLY A 114 -30.16 -8.11 32.63
N ALA A 115 -30.54 -6.92 32.11
CA ALA A 115 -29.86 -6.28 31.01
C ALA A 115 -28.53 -5.67 31.48
N ILE A 116 -27.42 -5.98 30.79
CA ILE A 116 -26.10 -5.49 31.08
C ILE A 116 -25.76 -4.36 30.10
N THR A 117 -25.55 -3.15 30.64
CA THR A 117 -25.11 -1.98 29.88
C THR A 117 -23.66 -1.71 30.22
N THR A 118 -22.81 -1.59 29.22
CA THR A 118 -21.37 -1.38 29.39
C THR A 118 -20.90 -0.14 28.65
N THR A 119 -20.07 0.65 29.32
CA THR A 119 -19.48 1.87 28.75
C THR A 119 -17.97 1.84 29.02
N TYR A 120 -17.16 1.92 27.96
CA TYR A 120 -15.71 2.08 28.07
C TYR A 120 -15.33 3.53 27.86
N THR A 121 -14.62 4.12 28.81
CA THR A 121 -14.17 5.51 28.78
C THR A 121 -12.65 5.57 28.79
N SER A 122 -12.05 6.20 27.76
CA SER A 122 -10.62 6.45 27.65
C SER A 122 -10.37 7.84 27.04
N LEU A 123 -9.15 8.37 27.19
CA LEU A 123 -8.76 9.63 26.56
C LEU A 123 -8.45 9.51 25.07
N ALA A 124 -8.09 8.30 24.61
CA ALA A 124 -7.74 8.06 23.23
C ALA A 124 -8.95 7.54 22.44
N SER A 125 -9.49 8.35 21.53
CA SER A 125 -10.59 7.95 20.64
C SER A 125 -10.23 6.86 19.61
N GLY A 126 -8.94 6.48 19.50
CA GLY A 126 -8.42 5.48 18.56
C GLY A 126 -8.00 4.15 19.19
N ASP A 127 -8.40 3.85 20.42
CA ASP A 127 -7.96 2.65 21.16
C ASP A 127 -8.75 1.36 20.76
N PHE A 128 -8.96 1.18 19.43
CA PHE A 128 -9.75 0.05 18.90
C PHE A 128 -9.17 -1.33 19.24
N VAL A 129 -7.85 -1.43 19.38
CA VAL A 129 -7.17 -2.71 19.68
C VAL A 129 -7.52 -3.18 21.08
N ASN A 130 -7.53 -2.26 22.05
CA ASN A 130 -7.89 -2.59 23.45
C ASN A 130 -9.38 -2.81 23.62
N LEU A 131 -10.19 -2.06 22.89
CA LEU A 131 -11.64 -2.23 22.93
C LEU A 131 -12.04 -3.66 22.46
N SER A 132 -11.31 -4.26 21.51
CA SER A 132 -11.57 -5.63 21.08
C SER A 132 -11.26 -6.66 22.16
N GLY A 133 -10.14 -6.52 22.88
CA GLY A 133 -9.76 -7.37 24.01
C GLY A 133 -10.75 -7.26 25.20
N VAL A 134 -11.08 -6.03 25.59
CA VAL A 134 -12.08 -5.77 26.64
C VAL A 134 -13.46 -6.32 26.25
N ARG A 135 -13.88 -6.14 24.99
CA ARG A 135 -15.15 -6.67 24.47
C ARG A 135 -15.17 -8.19 24.45
N SER A 136 -14.08 -8.83 24.08
CA SER A 136 -13.97 -10.29 24.10
C SER A 136 -14.08 -10.82 25.53
N ALA A 137 -13.30 -10.27 26.47
CA ALA A 137 -13.35 -10.67 27.88
C ALA A 137 -14.74 -10.46 28.49
N LEU A 138 -15.40 -9.34 28.18
CA LEU A 138 -16.76 -9.06 28.62
C LEU A 138 -17.77 -10.08 28.06
N ASN A 139 -17.74 -10.35 26.76
CA ASN A 139 -18.65 -11.31 26.13
C ASN A 139 -18.47 -12.71 26.70
N HIS A 140 -17.25 -13.15 26.90
CA HIS A 140 -16.94 -14.44 27.54
C HIS A 140 -17.45 -14.51 28.99
N ALA A 141 -17.22 -13.46 29.78
CA ALA A 141 -17.68 -13.39 31.16
C ALA A 141 -19.21 -13.42 31.27
N VAL A 142 -19.90 -12.63 30.43
CA VAL A 142 -21.39 -12.58 30.39
C VAL A 142 -21.97 -13.92 29.92
N ALA A 143 -21.41 -14.53 28.87
CA ALA A 143 -21.83 -15.83 28.39
C ALA A 143 -21.66 -16.92 29.46
N ASN A 144 -20.49 -16.93 30.13
CA ASN A 144 -20.23 -17.88 31.24
C ASN A 144 -21.24 -17.70 32.39
N GLN A 145 -21.51 -16.47 32.80
CA GLN A 145 -22.47 -16.19 33.86
C GLN A 145 -23.90 -16.66 33.51
N ARG A 146 -24.34 -16.43 32.28
CA ARG A 146 -25.67 -16.85 31.79
C ARG A 146 -25.78 -18.36 31.69
N LEU A 147 -24.74 -19.07 31.24
CA LEU A 147 -24.71 -20.52 31.15
C LEU A 147 -24.71 -21.18 32.52
N LEU A 148 -23.97 -20.62 33.49
CA LEU A 148 -24.01 -21.07 34.88
C LEU A 148 -25.40 -20.89 35.51
N ALA A 149 -26.04 -19.75 35.26
CA ALA A 149 -27.41 -19.47 35.73
C ALA A 149 -28.44 -20.43 35.13
N SER A 150 -28.16 -20.97 33.92
CA SER A 150 -28.99 -22.02 33.26
C SER A 150 -28.68 -23.44 33.73
N GLY A 151 -27.79 -23.61 34.73
CA GLY A 151 -27.48 -24.93 35.32
C GLY A 151 -26.42 -25.74 34.55
N VAL A 152 -25.73 -25.16 33.58
CA VAL A 152 -24.64 -25.79 32.85
C VAL A 152 -23.40 -25.88 33.76
N LYS A 153 -22.71 -27.01 33.80
CA LYS A 153 -21.49 -27.18 34.63
C LYS A 153 -20.34 -26.36 34.07
N GLN A 154 -19.50 -25.81 34.96
CA GLN A 154 -18.34 -24.99 34.62
C GLN A 154 -17.40 -25.70 33.61
N ALA A 155 -17.17 -27.00 33.78
CA ALA A 155 -16.31 -27.76 32.88
C ALA A 155 -16.82 -27.82 31.42
N ASP A 156 -18.15 -27.90 31.24
CA ASP A 156 -18.76 -27.91 29.92
C ASP A 156 -18.75 -26.50 29.29
N ILE A 157 -18.84 -25.46 30.14
CA ILE A 157 -18.73 -24.07 29.69
C ILE A 157 -17.29 -23.77 29.26
N ASP A 158 -16.28 -24.16 30.03
CA ASP A 158 -14.87 -23.94 29.69
C ASP A 158 -14.48 -24.69 28.40
N ALA A 159 -15.07 -25.87 28.18
CA ALA A 159 -14.91 -26.61 26.92
C ALA A 159 -15.58 -25.88 25.72
N SER A 160 -16.77 -25.31 25.95
CA SER A 160 -17.58 -24.64 24.92
C SER A 160 -17.07 -23.23 24.58
N LEU A 161 -16.49 -22.51 25.54
CA LEU A 161 -15.95 -21.17 25.37
C LEU A 161 -14.46 -21.16 24.96
N LYS A 162 -13.84 -22.35 24.85
CA LYS A 162 -12.48 -22.46 24.36
C LYS A 162 -12.42 -21.88 22.95
N SER A 163 -11.67 -20.81 22.78
CA SER A 163 -11.52 -20.15 21.48
C SER A 163 -10.96 -21.15 20.47
N VAL A 164 -11.75 -21.46 19.45
CA VAL A 164 -11.29 -22.22 18.31
C VAL A 164 -10.41 -21.30 17.49
N SER A 165 -9.10 -21.55 17.47
CA SER A 165 -8.21 -20.84 16.56
C SER A 165 -8.54 -21.27 15.12
N ILE A 166 -9.05 -20.36 14.33
CA ILE A 166 -9.25 -20.57 12.90
C ILE A 166 -7.91 -20.27 12.22
N ASP A 167 -7.14 -21.31 11.89
CA ASP A 167 -6.00 -21.13 10.99
C ASP A 167 -6.53 -20.85 9.59
N THR A 168 -6.35 -19.64 9.09
CA THR A 168 -6.71 -19.30 7.72
C THR A 168 -5.68 -19.91 6.78
N LEU A 169 -6.08 -20.93 6.04
CA LEU A 169 -5.24 -21.61 5.06
C LEU A 169 -5.64 -21.12 3.66
N GLN A 170 -4.69 -20.60 2.93
CA GLN A 170 -4.89 -20.27 1.52
C GLN A 170 -4.53 -21.50 0.68
N LEU A 171 -5.51 -22.07 -0.02
CA LEU A 171 -5.29 -23.16 -0.97
C LEU A 171 -4.85 -22.56 -2.30
N ASN A 172 -3.60 -22.77 -2.67
CA ASN A 172 -3.11 -22.43 -4.01
C ASN A 172 -3.64 -23.45 -5.03
N ARG A 173 -3.75 -23.05 -6.30
CA ARG A 173 -4.20 -23.95 -7.38
C ARG A 173 -3.34 -25.21 -7.53
N ASP A 174 -2.10 -25.19 -7.07
CA ASP A 174 -1.17 -26.32 -7.05
C ASP A 174 -1.43 -27.29 -5.87
N GLY A 175 -2.53 -27.14 -5.15
CA GLY A 175 -2.87 -27.94 -3.98
C GLY A 175 -2.00 -27.68 -2.75
N ARG A 176 -1.09 -26.73 -2.80
CA ARG A 176 -0.25 -26.35 -1.65
C ARG A 176 -1.01 -25.42 -0.71
N ILE A 177 -0.99 -25.80 0.55
CA ILE A 177 -1.63 -25.03 1.63
C ILE A 177 -0.57 -24.07 2.21
N ALA A 178 -0.80 -22.77 2.07
CA ALA A 178 -0.02 -21.75 2.73
C ALA A 178 -0.81 -21.19 3.92
N LYS A 179 -0.19 -21.15 5.11
CA LYS A 179 -0.76 -20.44 6.27
C LYS A 179 -0.66 -18.95 5.98
N THR A 180 -1.79 -18.31 5.76
CA THR A 180 -1.85 -16.86 5.58
C THR A 180 -2.59 -16.29 6.79
N LYS A 181 -1.89 -15.48 7.58
CA LYS A 181 -2.49 -14.86 8.77
C LYS A 181 -2.84 -13.39 8.49
N GLY A 182 -4.08 -13.01 8.76
CA GLY A 182 -4.50 -11.63 8.91
C GLY A 182 -4.46 -10.73 7.67
N ALA A 183 -4.13 -9.46 7.87
CA ALA A 183 -4.12 -8.40 6.85
C ALA A 183 -2.85 -8.37 5.98
N SER A 184 -1.91 -9.31 6.17
CA SER A 184 -0.61 -9.37 5.46
C SER A 184 -0.72 -9.32 3.93
N PRO A 185 -1.64 -10.04 3.26
CA PRO A 185 -1.74 -9.97 1.80
C PRO A 185 -2.14 -8.59 1.27
N PHE A 186 -2.99 -7.87 2.02
CA PHE A 186 -3.38 -6.52 1.66
C PHE A 186 -2.20 -5.54 1.72
N PHE A 187 -1.47 -5.55 2.84
CA PHE A 187 -0.31 -4.67 2.99
C PHE A 187 0.78 -5.00 1.97
N LYS A 188 1.01 -6.29 1.70
CA LYS A 188 1.94 -6.73 0.64
C LYS A 188 1.52 -6.16 -0.72
N ALA A 189 0.25 -6.33 -1.09
CA ALA A 189 -0.27 -5.84 -2.35
C ALA A 189 -0.20 -4.32 -2.46
N LEU A 190 -0.56 -3.61 -1.39
CA LEU A 190 -0.47 -2.16 -1.33
C LEU A 190 0.98 -1.65 -1.49
N ILE A 191 1.93 -2.27 -0.79
CA ILE A 191 3.35 -1.94 -0.88
C ILE A 191 3.85 -2.18 -2.31
N MET A 192 3.54 -3.34 -2.91
CA MET A 192 3.93 -3.65 -4.29
C MET A 192 3.34 -2.66 -5.29
N ALA A 193 2.06 -2.30 -5.13
CA ALA A 193 1.40 -1.31 -5.97
C ALA A 193 2.07 0.06 -5.86
N LEU A 194 2.38 0.53 -4.65
CA LEU A 194 3.02 1.82 -4.41
C LEU A 194 4.47 1.85 -4.93
N LEU A 195 5.26 0.81 -4.63
CA LEU A 195 6.65 0.72 -5.06
C LEU A 195 6.80 0.70 -6.58
N LEU A 196 5.80 0.17 -7.30
CA LEU A 196 5.83 0.15 -8.76
C LEU A 196 5.28 1.43 -9.37
N SER A 197 4.16 1.93 -8.82
CA SER A 197 3.48 3.10 -9.37
C SER A 197 4.26 4.39 -9.19
N MET A 198 4.91 4.55 -8.05
CA MET A 198 5.65 5.77 -7.72
C MET A 198 6.77 6.08 -8.73
N PRO A 199 7.69 5.15 -9.04
CA PRO A 199 8.74 5.42 -10.03
C PRO A 199 8.19 5.57 -11.45
N ILE A 200 7.18 4.80 -11.86
CA ILE A 200 6.57 4.95 -13.20
C ILE A 200 6.04 6.36 -13.38
N MET A 201 5.32 6.89 -12.38
CA MET A 201 4.75 8.25 -12.43
C MET A 201 5.83 9.32 -12.35
N LEU A 202 6.80 9.16 -11.43
CA LEU A 202 7.87 10.14 -11.21
C LEU A 202 8.70 10.30 -12.48
N TYR A 203 9.26 9.21 -12.99
CA TYR A 203 10.14 9.24 -14.16
C TYR A 203 9.37 9.51 -15.46
N GLY A 204 8.11 9.07 -15.57
CA GLY A 204 7.26 9.43 -16.69
C GLY A 204 7.04 10.94 -16.75
N LEU A 205 6.78 11.58 -15.61
CA LEU A 205 6.60 13.01 -15.51
C LEU A 205 7.91 13.80 -15.74
N ASP A 206 9.03 13.32 -15.18
CA ASP A 206 10.34 13.94 -15.39
C ASP A 206 10.73 13.90 -16.88
N MET A 207 10.42 12.81 -17.58
CA MET A 207 10.55 12.70 -19.02
C MET A 207 9.78 13.82 -19.76
N ALA A 208 8.52 14.04 -19.38
CA ALA A 208 7.70 15.08 -19.98
C ALA A 208 8.23 16.50 -19.71
N ARG A 209 8.65 16.76 -18.46
CA ARG A 209 9.24 18.05 -18.07
C ARG A 209 10.52 18.34 -18.85
N ALA A 210 11.40 17.34 -18.97
CA ALA A 210 12.64 17.48 -19.72
C ALA A 210 12.39 17.83 -21.21
N ILE A 211 11.33 17.29 -21.83
CA ILE A 211 10.94 17.64 -23.20
C ILE A 211 10.51 19.12 -23.28
N ILE A 212 9.71 19.58 -22.33
CA ILE A 212 9.24 20.98 -22.31
C ILE A 212 10.41 21.95 -22.08
N GLU A 213 11.33 21.61 -21.17
CA GLU A 213 12.51 22.44 -20.89
C GLU A 213 13.43 22.56 -22.10
N GLU A 214 13.67 21.47 -22.84
CA GLU A 214 14.45 21.49 -24.07
C GLU A 214 13.75 22.28 -25.17
N LYS A 215 12.41 22.16 -25.30
CA LYS A 215 11.62 22.95 -26.24
C LYS A 215 11.72 24.44 -25.93
N THR A 216 11.56 24.81 -24.66
CA THR A 216 11.58 26.22 -24.22
C THR A 216 12.96 26.86 -24.34
N SER A 217 14.03 26.10 -24.12
CA SER A 217 15.42 26.60 -24.20
C SER A 217 15.98 26.62 -25.62
N ARG A 218 15.22 26.19 -26.65
CA ARG A 218 15.64 26.05 -28.05
C ARG A 218 16.86 25.15 -28.29
N ILE A 219 17.34 24.46 -27.26
CA ILE A 219 18.43 23.47 -27.37
C ILE A 219 18.03 22.39 -28.40
N PHE A 220 16.76 22.17 -28.53
CA PHE A 220 16.20 21.16 -29.44
C PHE A 220 16.56 21.43 -30.91
N GLU A 221 16.64 22.69 -31.35
CA GLU A 221 17.03 23.04 -32.72
C GLU A 221 18.47 22.59 -33.04
N VAL A 222 19.36 22.72 -32.04
CA VAL A 222 20.75 22.26 -32.14
C VAL A 222 20.80 20.72 -32.13
N MET A 223 19.98 20.06 -31.31
CA MET A 223 19.97 18.59 -31.24
C MET A 223 19.42 17.98 -32.52
N LEU A 224 18.41 18.58 -33.15
CA LEU A 224 17.86 18.11 -34.42
C LEU A 224 18.82 18.25 -35.61
N SER A 225 19.82 19.11 -35.53
CA SER A 225 20.86 19.20 -36.57
C SER A 225 21.79 17.98 -36.59
N VAL A 226 21.84 17.21 -35.49
CA VAL A 226 22.79 16.07 -35.28
C VAL A 226 22.07 14.73 -35.19
N ALA A 227 20.81 14.70 -34.71
CA ALA A 227 20.06 13.47 -34.46
C ALA A 227 18.59 13.61 -34.92
N ARG A 228 17.97 12.47 -35.29
CA ARG A 228 16.54 12.45 -35.63
C ARG A 228 15.70 12.60 -34.36
N ALA A 229 14.50 13.20 -34.48
CA ALA A 229 13.57 13.36 -33.36
C ALA A 229 13.25 12.02 -32.66
N ASP A 230 13.11 10.94 -33.42
CA ASP A 230 12.85 9.60 -32.90
C ASP A 230 14.04 9.05 -32.08
N ASP A 231 15.29 9.31 -32.52
CA ASP A 231 16.49 8.92 -31.80
C ASP A 231 16.63 9.68 -30.47
N LEU A 232 16.23 10.97 -30.46
CA LEU A 232 16.20 11.80 -29.24
C LEU A 232 15.19 11.27 -28.25
N LEU A 233 13.96 11.01 -28.70
CA LEU A 233 12.90 10.46 -27.85
C LEU A 233 13.28 9.10 -27.28
N ALA A 234 13.75 8.18 -28.15
CA ALA A 234 14.12 6.83 -27.73
C ALA A 234 15.32 6.85 -26.79
N GLY A 235 16.36 7.67 -27.08
CA GLY A 235 17.54 7.80 -26.21
C GLY A 235 17.17 8.34 -24.83
N LYS A 236 16.31 9.35 -24.77
CA LYS A 236 15.82 9.90 -23.50
C LYS A 236 15.01 8.88 -22.71
N MET A 237 14.08 8.16 -23.36
CA MET A 237 13.31 7.10 -22.69
C MET A 237 14.21 5.99 -22.13
N VAL A 238 15.20 5.55 -22.88
CA VAL A 238 16.13 4.52 -22.42
C VAL A 238 16.98 5.04 -21.26
N GLY A 239 17.48 6.28 -21.33
CA GLY A 239 18.28 6.90 -20.28
C GLY A 239 17.50 7.04 -18.97
N VAL A 240 16.35 7.70 -19.00
CA VAL A 240 15.48 7.90 -17.83
C VAL A 240 14.95 6.57 -17.27
N GLY A 241 14.58 5.63 -18.17
CA GLY A 241 14.15 4.28 -17.78
C GLY A 241 15.25 3.49 -17.06
N ALA A 242 16.50 3.64 -17.49
CA ALA A 242 17.65 3.03 -16.82
C ALA A 242 17.87 3.60 -15.42
N VAL A 243 17.67 4.91 -15.22
CA VAL A 243 17.70 5.53 -13.88
C VAL A 243 16.64 4.92 -12.97
N GLY A 244 15.39 4.84 -13.45
CA GLY A 244 14.29 4.23 -12.69
C GLY A 244 14.54 2.75 -12.38
N LEU A 245 15.11 1.98 -13.34
CA LEU A 245 15.47 0.59 -13.11
C LEU A 245 16.58 0.47 -12.05
N THR A 246 17.60 1.34 -12.09
CA THR A 246 18.64 1.41 -11.06
C THR A 246 18.05 1.67 -9.69
N GLN A 247 17.11 2.60 -9.56
CA GLN A 247 16.43 2.90 -8.30
C GLN A 247 15.64 1.69 -7.77
N ILE A 248 14.91 0.98 -8.63
CA ILE A 248 14.16 -0.21 -8.25
C ILE A 248 15.10 -1.32 -7.77
N VAL A 249 16.23 -1.55 -8.46
CA VAL A 249 17.22 -2.52 -8.02
C VAL A 249 17.76 -2.16 -6.63
N ILE A 250 18.07 -0.89 -6.38
CA ILE A 250 18.51 -0.42 -5.06
C ILE A 250 17.42 -0.68 -4.01
N TRP A 251 16.15 -0.39 -4.30
CA TRP A 251 15.04 -0.64 -3.38
C TRP A 251 14.80 -2.12 -3.12
N MET A 252 14.94 -2.98 -4.13
CA MET A 252 14.85 -4.44 -3.96
C MET A 252 15.97 -4.97 -3.06
N ILE A 253 17.22 -4.52 -3.27
CA ILE A 253 18.35 -4.88 -2.41
C ILE A 253 18.12 -4.39 -0.98
N ALA A 254 17.69 -3.13 -0.82
CA ALA A 254 17.36 -2.57 0.50
C ALA A 254 16.24 -3.35 1.19
N ALA A 255 15.18 -3.74 0.47
CA ALA A 255 14.10 -4.56 1.01
C ALA A 255 14.58 -5.93 1.48
N ILE A 256 15.42 -6.62 0.69
CA ILE A 256 16.01 -7.92 1.07
C ILE A 256 16.87 -7.78 2.33
N LEU A 257 17.73 -6.75 2.40
CA LEU A 257 18.58 -6.49 3.57
C LEU A 257 17.76 -6.15 4.81
N LEU A 258 16.71 -5.33 4.65
CA LEU A 258 15.82 -4.99 5.75
C LEU A 258 15.05 -6.21 6.26
N MET A 259 14.54 -7.06 5.38
CA MET A 259 13.80 -8.27 5.78
C MET A 259 14.69 -9.32 6.47
N SER A 260 15.96 -9.36 6.18
CA SER A 260 16.93 -10.22 6.88
C SER A 260 17.39 -9.64 8.22
N SER A 261 17.00 -8.41 8.55
CA SER A 261 17.45 -7.72 9.76
C SER A 261 16.68 -8.13 11.01
N ALA A 262 17.33 -7.97 12.19
CA ALA A 262 16.68 -8.15 13.48
C ALA A 262 15.52 -7.15 13.70
N LEU A 263 15.54 -5.98 13.02
CA LEU A 263 14.47 -4.99 13.06
C LEU A 263 13.19 -5.53 12.43
N ALA A 264 13.30 -6.17 11.26
CA ALA A 264 12.17 -6.81 10.61
C ALA A 264 11.65 -8.00 11.47
N ALA A 265 12.53 -8.81 12.02
CA ALA A 265 12.13 -9.90 12.92
C ALA A 265 11.37 -9.37 14.14
N ALA A 266 11.78 -8.26 14.73
CA ALA A 266 11.12 -7.65 15.89
C ALA A 266 9.79 -6.94 15.53
N ALA A 267 9.69 -6.34 14.34
CA ALA A 267 8.51 -5.59 13.90
C ALA A 267 7.42 -6.48 13.28
N LEU A 268 7.85 -7.58 12.63
CA LEU A 268 6.97 -8.51 11.90
C LEU A 268 6.65 -9.78 12.73
N THR A 269 6.85 -9.74 14.05
CA THR A 269 6.41 -10.81 14.95
C THR A 269 4.88 -10.91 14.93
N GLY A 270 4.35 -12.04 14.50
CA GLY A 270 2.91 -12.29 14.41
C GLY A 270 2.37 -12.32 12.99
N ASP A 271 1.23 -11.69 12.76
CA ASP A 271 0.42 -11.82 11.54
C ASP A 271 0.93 -11.03 10.32
N PHE A 272 2.06 -10.33 10.41
CA PHE A 272 2.59 -9.43 9.38
C PHE A 272 3.81 -9.98 8.60
N ALA A 273 4.07 -11.29 8.64
CA ALA A 273 5.15 -11.88 7.85
C ALA A 273 4.88 -11.71 6.35
N ILE A 274 5.65 -10.85 5.67
CA ILE A 274 5.55 -10.62 4.23
C ILE A 274 6.57 -11.52 3.53
N HIS A 275 6.10 -12.48 2.75
CA HIS A 275 6.96 -13.33 1.93
C HIS A 275 6.89 -12.90 0.47
N PHE A 276 8.02 -12.63 -0.15
CA PHE A 276 8.12 -12.38 -1.58
C PHE A 276 8.51 -13.66 -2.31
N SER A 277 7.78 -13.94 -3.41
CA SER A 277 8.15 -15.02 -4.33
C SER A 277 9.28 -14.57 -5.25
N TRP A 278 10.16 -15.49 -5.64
CA TRP A 278 11.19 -15.22 -6.65
C TRP A 278 10.58 -14.72 -7.98
N MET A 279 9.40 -15.21 -8.34
CA MET A 279 8.67 -14.80 -9.54
C MET A 279 8.18 -13.35 -9.47
N GLU A 280 7.71 -12.92 -8.30
CA GLU A 280 7.37 -11.52 -8.05
C GLU A 280 8.61 -10.62 -8.23
N GLY A 281 9.76 -11.05 -7.69
CA GLY A 281 11.03 -10.34 -7.84
C GLY A 281 11.51 -10.23 -9.29
N LEU A 282 11.30 -11.27 -10.10
CA LEU A 282 11.65 -11.25 -11.52
C LEU A 282 10.68 -10.38 -12.34
N LEU A 283 9.38 -10.47 -12.08
CA LEU A 283 8.36 -9.72 -12.82
C LEU A 283 8.30 -8.25 -12.42
N PHE A 284 8.77 -7.89 -11.24
CA PHE A 284 8.77 -6.50 -10.78
C PHE A 284 9.50 -5.55 -11.73
N PRO A 285 10.80 -5.78 -12.10
CA PRO A 285 11.47 -4.93 -13.08
C PRO A 285 10.86 -5.02 -14.49
N VAL A 286 10.30 -6.17 -14.87
CA VAL A 286 9.63 -6.32 -16.18
C VAL A 286 8.41 -5.40 -16.28
N TYR A 287 7.50 -5.47 -15.31
CA TYR A 287 6.31 -4.60 -15.29
C TYR A 287 6.66 -3.14 -15.08
N PHE A 288 7.76 -2.85 -14.37
CA PHE A 288 8.27 -1.49 -14.30
C PHE A 288 8.69 -0.97 -15.68
N VAL A 289 9.54 -1.70 -16.39
CA VAL A 289 10.07 -1.27 -17.70
C VAL A 289 8.92 -1.10 -18.70
N LEU A 290 7.99 -2.04 -18.75
CA LEU A 290 6.83 -1.96 -19.64
C LEU A 290 5.88 -0.83 -19.25
N GLY A 291 5.57 -0.69 -17.97
CA GLY A 291 4.72 0.40 -17.47
C GLY A 291 5.38 1.76 -17.69
N PHE A 292 6.66 1.91 -17.35
CA PHE A 292 7.42 3.13 -17.62
C PHE A 292 7.43 3.46 -19.12
N ALA A 293 7.70 2.49 -20.00
CA ALA A 293 7.70 2.71 -21.45
C ALA A 293 6.33 3.18 -21.95
N LEU A 294 5.24 2.60 -21.46
CA LEU A 294 3.88 2.99 -21.83
C LEU A 294 3.58 4.43 -21.38
N PHE A 295 3.77 4.73 -20.10
CA PHE A 295 3.43 6.02 -19.53
C PHE A 295 4.38 7.13 -20.00
N SER A 296 5.68 6.87 -20.11
CA SER A 296 6.64 7.86 -20.63
C SER A 296 6.39 8.18 -22.10
N ALA A 297 6.00 7.19 -22.92
CA ALA A 297 5.59 7.44 -24.29
C ALA A 297 4.35 8.33 -24.37
N MET A 298 3.34 8.04 -23.54
CA MET A 298 2.12 8.83 -23.45
C MET A 298 2.42 10.27 -22.99
N PHE A 299 3.18 10.43 -21.92
CA PHE A 299 3.57 11.75 -21.41
C PHE A 299 4.44 12.53 -22.38
N SER A 300 5.34 11.86 -23.11
CA SER A 300 6.19 12.52 -24.11
C SER A 300 5.38 13.09 -25.28
N GLY A 301 4.38 12.32 -25.75
CA GLY A 301 3.47 12.79 -26.77
C GLY A 301 2.66 14.02 -26.32
N LEU A 302 2.16 14.00 -25.09
CA LEU A 302 1.44 15.12 -24.50
C LEU A 302 2.35 16.33 -24.26
N ALA A 303 3.56 16.12 -23.74
CA ALA A 303 4.54 17.18 -23.49
C ALA A 303 4.93 17.93 -24.75
N ALA A 304 5.08 17.24 -25.89
CA ALA A 304 5.37 17.86 -27.17
C ALA A 304 4.29 18.86 -27.62
N THR A 305 3.05 18.66 -27.19
CA THR A 305 1.92 19.58 -27.50
C THR A 305 1.79 20.75 -26.53
N CYS A 306 2.50 20.72 -25.40
CA CYS A 306 2.49 21.75 -24.38
C CYS A 306 3.57 22.81 -24.65
N GLU A 307 3.35 24.03 -24.20
CA GLU A 307 4.34 25.11 -24.22
C GLU A 307 5.03 25.27 -22.86
N THR A 308 4.30 25.00 -21.80
CA THR A 308 4.76 25.20 -20.43
C THR A 308 4.50 23.97 -19.56
N SER A 309 5.25 23.85 -18.47
CA SER A 309 5.00 22.82 -17.45
C SER A 309 3.62 22.97 -16.78
N GLN A 310 3.03 24.18 -16.78
CA GLN A 310 1.67 24.41 -16.29
C GLN A 310 0.60 23.81 -17.24
N ASP A 311 0.85 23.83 -18.54
CA ASP A 311 -0.07 23.20 -19.49
C ASP A 311 -0.04 21.68 -19.34
N LEU A 312 1.13 21.09 -19.07
CA LEU A 312 1.26 19.65 -18.76
C LEU A 312 0.42 19.24 -17.56
N GLN A 313 0.34 20.07 -16.51
CA GLN A 313 -0.45 19.78 -15.33
C GLN A 313 -1.93 19.55 -15.61
N LYS A 314 -2.48 20.13 -16.68
CA LYS A 314 -3.87 19.91 -17.11
C LYS A 314 -4.12 18.50 -17.63
N PHE A 315 -3.06 17.83 -18.11
CA PHE A 315 -3.12 16.45 -18.60
C PHE A 315 -2.76 15.43 -17.51
N MET A 316 -2.28 15.87 -16.34
CA MET A 316 -1.96 14.99 -15.23
C MET A 316 -3.11 14.05 -14.81
N PRO A 317 -4.38 14.51 -14.75
CA PRO A 317 -5.48 13.61 -14.40
C PRO A 317 -5.58 12.40 -15.32
N LEU A 318 -5.30 12.56 -16.62
CA LEU A 318 -5.36 11.45 -17.58
C LEU A 318 -4.35 10.31 -17.23
N ALA A 319 -3.20 10.67 -16.73
CA ALA A 319 -2.18 9.72 -16.29
C ALA A 319 -2.46 9.11 -14.91
N ILE A 320 -3.08 9.90 -14.04
CA ILE A 320 -3.35 9.51 -12.66
C ILE A 320 -4.60 8.61 -12.54
N ILE A 321 -5.59 8.78 -13.42
CA ILE A 321 -6.82 7.98 -13.44
C ILE A 321 -6.55 6.47 -13.44
N PRO A 322 -5.67 5.88 -14.29
CA PRO A 322 -5.39 4.46 -14.26
C PRO A 322 -4.83 3.97 -12.93
N LEU A 323 -4.01 4.81 -12.27
CA LEU A 323 -3.47 4.52 -10.95
C LEU A 323 -4.57 4.48 -9.89
N TYR A 324 -5.42 5.52 -9.83
CA TYR A 324 -6.53 5.56 -8.87
C TYR A 324 -7.54 4.44 -9.11
N LEU A 325 -7.83 4.12 -10.38
CA LEU A 325 -8.67 2.99 -10.73
C LEU A 325 -8.09 1.68 -10.20
N SER A 326 -6.78 1.49 -10.37
CA SER A 326 -6.07 0.31 -9.87
C SER A 326 -6.10 0.22 -8.34
N MET A 327 -5.87 1.35 -7.63
CA MET A 327 -5.98 1.42 -6.16
C MET A 327 -7.40 1.13 -5.69
N GLY A 328 -8.42 1.65 -6.38
CA GLY A 328 -9.83 1.37 -6.08
C GLY A 328 -10.24 -0.09 -6.29
N LEU A 329 -9.50 -0.85 -7.11
CA LEU A 329 -9.72 -2.27 -7.31
C LEU A 329 -9.04 -3.16 -6.25
N LEU A 330 -8.13 -2.65 -5.41
CA LEU A 330 -7.47 -3.44 -4.36
C LEU A 330 -8.46 -4.15 -3.42
N PRO A 331 -9.55 -3.53 -2.93
CA PRO A 331 -10.55 -4.24 -2.12
C PRO A 331 -11.24 -5.40 -2.86
N VAL A 332 -11.45 -5.24 -4.18
CA VAL A 332 -12.02 -6.30 -5.04
C VAL A 332 -11.05 -7.46 -5.16
N LEU A 333 -9.76 -7.17 -5.35
CA LEU A 333 -8.70 -8.19 -5.37
C LEU A 333 -8.60 -8.96 -4.06
N LEU A 334 -8.79 -8.29 -2.93
CA LEU A 334 -8.80 -8.91 -1.60
C LEU A 334 -9.93 -9.91 -1.45
N LYS A 335 -11.13 -9.54 -1.93
CA LYS A 335 -12.32 -10.37 -1.81
C LYS A 335 -12.24 -11.57 -2.75
N ASP A 336 -11.90 -11.35 -4.02
CA ASP A 336 -11.72 -12.38 -5.05
C ASP A 336 -10.66 -11.96 -6.08
N PRO A 337 -9.39 -12.40 -5.90
CA PRO A 337 -8.31 -12.11 -6.85
C PRO A 337 -8.55 -12.67 -8.26
N ASN A 338 -9.48 -13.62 -8.41
CA ASN A 338 -9.81 -14.25 -9.69
C ASN A 338 -11.12 -13.73 -10.31
N SER A 339 -11.71 -12.69 -9.74
CA SER A 339 -12.91 -12.04 -10.28
C SER A 339 -12.68 -11.54 -11.71
N VAL A 340 -13.76 -11.38 -12.47
CA VAL A 340 -13.72 -10.85 -13.84
C VAL A 340 -13.07 -9.47 -13.89
N TRP A 341 -13.32 -8.64 -12.87
CA TRP A 341 -12.71 -7.31 -12.73
C TRP A 341 -11.21 -7.37 -12.50
N ALA A 342 -10.73 -8.30 -11.66
CA ALA A 342 -9.31 -8.50 -11.40
C ALA A 342 -8.58 -9.00 -12.66
N VAL A 343 -9.18 -9.95 -13.39
CA VAL A 343 -8.64 -10.46 -14.66
C VAL A 343 -8.66 -9.35 -15.72
N GLY A 344 -9.76 -8.64 -15.86
CA GLY A 344 -9.88 -7.51 -16.80
C GLY A 344 -8.82 -6.43 -16.56
N ALA A 345 -8.64 -6.02 -15.30
CA ALA A 345 -7.61 -5.03 -14.93
C ALA A 345 -6.17 -5.54 -15.12
N THR A 346 -5.94 -6.87 -15.00
CA THR A 346 -4.65 -7.49 -15.31
C THR A 346 -4.32 -7.44 -16.81
N LEU A 347 -5.34 -7.56 -17.67
CA LEU A 347 -5.18 -7.55 -19.13
C LEU A 347 -5.24 -6.14 -19.72
N PHE A 348 -5.84 -5.18 -19.03
CA PHE A 348 -5.94 -3.81 -19.51
C PHE A 348 -4.61 -3.09 -19.37
N PRO A 349 -3.97 -2.63 -20.48
CA PRO A 349 -2.59 -2.16 -20.45
C PRO A 349 -2.30 -0.98 -19.51
N LEU A 350 -3.27 -0.06 -19.32
CA LEU A 350 -3.07 1.09 -18.43
C LEU A 350 -3.12 0.73 -16.95
N THR A 351 -3.79 -0.35 -16.56
CA THR A 351 -3.88 -0.80 -15.17
C THR A 351 -2.97 -1.99 -14.87
N ALA A 352 -2.60 -2.76 -15.89
CA ALA A 352 -1.80 -3.97 -15.74
C ALA A 352 -0.52 -3.78 -14.92
N PRO A 353 0.32 -2.73 -15.13
CA PRO A 353 1.52 -2.52 -14.33
C PRO A 353 1.24 -2.37 -12.83
N TYR A 354 0.08 -1.82 -12.48
CA TYR A 354 -0.28 -1.54 -11.09
C TYR A 354 -1.04 -2.69 -10.40
N ILE A 355 -1.65 -3.60 -11.16
CA ILE A 355 -2.56 -4.65 -10.66
C ILE A 355 -1.90 -6.03 -10.61
N VAL A 356 -1.05 -6.37 -11.58
CA VAL A 356 -0.54 -7.73 -11.73
C VAL A 356 0.24 -8.18 -10.51
N LEU A 357 1.21 -7.39 -10.05
CA LEU A 357 2.05 -7.75 -8.90
C LEU A 357 1.26 -7.78 -7.58
N PRO A 358 0.42 -6.79 -7.24
CA PRO A 358 -0.50 -6.90 -6.10
C PRO A 358 -1.36 -8.16 -6.14
N ARG A 359 -1.91 -8.51 -7.30
CA ARG A 359 -2.72 -9.72 -7.48
C ARG A 359 -1.91 -10.99 -7.27
N MET A 360 -0.67 -11.06 -7.77
CA MET A 360 0.25 -12.19 -7.54
C MET A 360 0.57 -12.35 -6.04
N GLY A 361 0.66 -11.26 -5.30
CA GLY A 361 0.85 -11.29 -3.86
C GLY A 361 -0.32 -11.87 -3.08
N MET A 362 -1.52 -11.90 -3.67
CA MET A 362 -2.76 -12.40 -3.06
C MET A 362 -3.14 -13.80 -3.53
N ALA A 363 -2.89 -14.13 -4.81
CA ALA A 363 -3.23 -15.43 -5.38
C ALA A 363 -2.29 -15.81 -6.53
N ALA A 364 -2.24 -17.12 -6.84
CA ALA A 364 -1.51 -17.60 -8.00
C ALA A 364 -2.20 -17.14 -9.30
N VAL A 365 -1.51 -16.32 -10.08
CA VAL A 365 -1.97 -15.85 -11.39
C VAL A 365 -1.55 -16.87 -12.45
N PRO A 366 -2.45 -17.33 -13.32
CA PRO A 366 -2.11 -18.26 -14.39
C PRO A 366 -1.07 -17.65 -15.36
N LEU A 367 -0.09 -18.44 -15.80
CA LEU A 367 0.98 -18.00 -16.70
C LEU A 367 0.45 -17.39 -18.01
N TRP A 368 -0.65 -17.92 -18.55
CA TRP A 368 -1.25 -17.38 -19.77
C TRP A 368 -1.75 -15.94 -19.59
N GLN A 369 -2.27 -15.59 -18.39
CA GLN A 369 -2.70 -14.22 -18.10
C GLN A 369 -1.50 -13.27 -18.01
N LEU A 370 -0.39 -13.71 -17.41
CA LEU A 370 0.85 -12.94 -17.37
C LEU A 370 1.39 -12.71 -18.78
N ALA A 371 1.46 -13.77 -19.60
CA ALA A 371 1.92 -13.67 -20.97
C ALA A 371 1.00 -12.76 -21.83
N ALA A 372 -0.33 -12.90 -21.69
CA ALA A 372 -1.28 -12.04 -22.37
C ALA A 372 -1.16 -10.58 -21.93
N SER A 373 -1.01 -10.33 -20.63
CA SER A 373 -0.80 -8.98 -20.07
C SER A 373 0.46 -8.33 -20.64
N ILE A 374 1.57 -9.04 -20.65
CA ILE A 374 2.84 -8.55 -21.22
C ILE A 374 2.69 -8.31 -22.73
N GLY A 375 2.06 -9.23 -23.46
CA GLY A 375 1.82 -9.08 -24.89
C GLY A 375 0.97 -7.85 -25.24
N LEU A 376 -0.14 -7.64 -24.48
CA LEU A 376 -0.99 -6.46 -24.63
C LEU A 376 -0.29 -5.17 -24.25
N LEU A 377 0.58 -5.20 -23.21
CA LEU A 377 1.41 -4.04 -22.86
C LEU A 377 2.38 -3.69 -23.98
N ILE A 378 3.10 -4.67 -24.55
CA ILE A 378 4.04 -4.44 -25.65
C ILE A 378 3.31 -3.87 -26.87
N LEU A 379 2.15 -4.43 -27.22
CA LEU A 379 1.32 -3.94 -28.32
C LEU A 379 0.86 -2.49 -28.10
N SER A 380 0.44 -2.19 -26.86
CA SER A 380 0.01 -0.84 -26.47
C SER A 380 1.17 0.16 -26.49
N ILE A 381 2.34 -0.26 -26.01
CA ILE A 381 3.57 0.57 -26.06
C ILE A 381 3.88 0.92 -27.51
N TRP A 382 3.86 -0.08 -28.40
CA TRP A 382 4.09 0.16 -29.82
C TRP A 382 3.10 1.17 -30.42
N GLY A 383 1.80 1.00 -30.13
CA GLY A 383 0.75 1.92 -30.61
C GLY A 383 0.91 3.34 -30.05
N VAL A 384 1.19 3.45 -28.74
CA VAL A 384 1.37 4.76 -28.09
C VAL A 384 2.67 5.41 -28.54
N LEU A 385 3.76 4.68 -28.70
CA LEU A 385 5.02 5.23 -29.27
C LEU A 385 4.82 5.74 -30.69
N TRP A 386 4.12 5.00 -31.53
CA TRP A 386 3.80 5.42 -32.89
C TRP A 386 3.00 6.74 -32.91
N LEU A 387 2.00 6.86 -32.01
CA LEU A 387 1.21 8.06 -31.84
C LEU A 387 2.06 9.22 -31.32
N SER A 388 2.81 8.98 -30.25
CA SER A 388 3.62 9.98 -29.58
C SER A 388 4.77 10.49 -30.44
N SER A 389 5.39 9.62 -31.25
CA SER A 389 6.44 10.01 -32.18
C SER A 389 5.91 11.00 -33.26
N ARG A 390 4.70 10.80 -33.74
CA ARG A 390 4.05 11.77 -34.67
C ARG A 390 3.75 13.11 -34.00
N LEU A 391 3.16 13.07 -32.81
CA LEU A 391 2.90 14.28 -32.04
C LEU A 391 4.20 15.02 -31.68
N TYR A 392 5.24 14.28 -31.37
CA TYR A 392 6.54 14.82 -31.01
C TYR A 392 7.20 15.53 -32.20
N ARG A 393 7.22 14.94 -33.41
CA ARG A 393 7.81 15.55 -34.60
C ARG A 393 7.15 16.88 -34.98
N VAL A 394 5.84 16.97 -34.88
CA VAL A 394 5.11 18.19 -35.24
C VAL A 394 5.10 19.18 -34.08
N GLY A 395 4.78 18.72 -32.89
CA GLY A 395 4.56 19.57 -31.72
C GLY A 395 5.82 20.30 -31.25
N ILE A 396 7.00 19.70 -31.44
CA ILE A 396 8.26 20.30 -31.02
C ILE A 396 8.69 21.49 -31.89
N LEU A 397 8.26 21.50 -33.14
CA LEU A 397 8.54 22.60 -34.09
C LEU A 397 7.53 23.76 -33.98
N MET A 398 6.45 23.57 -33.23
CA MET A 398 5.43 24.60 -33.05
C MET A 398 5.67 25.42 -31.79
N TYR A 399 5.84 26.71 -31.99
CA TYR A 399 6.01 27.72 -30.93
C TYR A 399 4.85 28.72 -30.95
N GLY A 400 4.44 29.19 -29.77
CA GLY A 400 3.53 30.32 -29.62
C GLY A 400 2.05 30.00 -29.86
N LYS A 401 1.68 28.71 -30.07
CA LYS A 401 0.28 28.34 -30.30
C LYS A 401 -0.07 27.04 -29.61
N ARG A 402 -1.09 27.06 -28.75
CA ARG A 402 -1.63 25.85 -28.15
C ARG A 402 -2.32 24.99 -29.18
N ALA A 403 -1.95 23.70 -29.23
CA ALA A 403 -2.60 22.75 -30.11
C ALA A 403 -4.04 22.49 -29.66
N THR A 404 -5.01 22.62 -30.56
CA THR A 404 -6.41 22.22 -30.33
C THR A 404 -6.59 20.74 -30.69
N LEU A 405 -7.60 20.08 -30.08
CA LEU A 405 -7.89 18.67 -30.39
C LEU A 405 -8.07 18.37 -31.89
N PRO A 406 -8.75 19.23 -32.71
CA PRO A 406 -8.83 19.01 -34.14
C PRO A 406 -7.48 19.13 -34.86
N GLU A 407 -6.58 20.00 -34.38
CA GLU A 407 -5.23 20.15 -34.93
C GLU A 407 -4.39 18.89 -34.58
N LEU A 408 -4.47 18.38 -33.38
CA LEU A 408 -3.81 17.12 -32.99
C LEU A 408 -4.23 15.96 -33.89
N LEU A 409 -5.52 15.83 -34.19
CA LEU A 409 -6.04 14.82 -35.12
C LEU A 409 -5.53 15.01 -36.56
N ARG A 410 -5.30 16.25 -37.00
CA ARG A 410 -4.68 16.53 -38.29
C ARG A 410 -3.20 16.14 -38.28
N TRP A 411 -2.46 16.40 -37.20
CA TRP A 411 -1.05 16.06 -37.10
C TRP A 411 -0.80 14.58 -37.26
N LEU A 412 -1.75 13.73 -36.83
CA LEU A 412 -1.67 12.28 -37.01
C LEU A 412 -1.66 11.85 -38.48
N ARG A 413 -2.13 12.72 -39.40
CA ARG A 413 -2.16 12.45 -40.84
C ARG A 413 -0.91 12.93 -41.57
N TYR A 414 -0.09 13.76 -40.93
CA TYR A 414 1.20 14.16 -41.49
C TYR A 414 2.23 13.12 -41.14
N SER A 415 2.73 12.39 -42.12
CA SER A 415 3.76 11.37 -41.99
C SER A 415 5.16 11.96 -42.18
#